data_0c7aa32156db9f1d50572cf2784f8a66
#
_entry.id   0c7aa32156db9f1d50572cf2784f8a66
#
_cell.length_a   1.000
_cell.length_b   1.000
_cell.length_c   1.000
_cell.angle_alpha   90.00
_cell.angle_beta   90.00
_cell.angle_gamma   90.00
#
_symmetry.space_group_name_H-M   'P 1'
#
loop_
_entity.id
_entity.type
_entity.pdbx_description
1 polymer ?
#
loop_
_entity_poly.entity_id
_entity_poly.type
_entity_poly.pdbx_seq_one_letter_code
_entity_poly.pdbx_strand_id
1 'polypeptide(L)'
;MTNGISLAALATAKSITAKCEVHGIDYQKHDFFGRGYHGICPECAKEADQIKFDAEQKAIKAENEVRLNKLREDRVKSSGLPARFALKTFSDYVPTTPDQEHALGVISGYAKNTGKLKLGRGMIITGTVGVGKTHLAAAIINEIIKPDNSVNAIYITFSDMIRHIRSAWRDRSVDEQSLITKYASASMLIIDEIGVQFGSESEMVQMFDVMNKRYGEMLPTVLISNLPMDELCNLLGDRIIDRMREDDGIAVRMDWESKRSAS
;
A
#
# COMPACT_ATOMS: atom_id res chain seq x y z
N MET A 1 -24.45 -32.36 -14.24
CA MET A 1 -25.15 -33.35 -15.06
C MET A 1 -26.39 -32.68 -15.64
N THR A 2 -26.32 -32.19 -16.85
CA THR A 2 -27.46 -31.62 -17.57
C THR A 2 -28.30 -32.78 -18.11
N ASN A 3 -29.40 -33.07 -17.46
CA ASN A 3 -30.40 -34.02 -17.99
C ASN A 3 -31.05 -33.38 -19.22
N GLY A 4 -30.49 -33.64 -20.39
CA GLY A 4 -31.08 -33.27 -21.65
C GLY A 4 -32.39 -34.06 -21.85
N ILE A 5 -33.52 -33.36 -21.87
CA ILE A 5 -34.80 -33.93 -22.27
C ILE A 5 -34.72 -34.27 -23.77
N SER A 6 -35.01 -35.50 -24.15
CA SER A 6 -34.96 -35.94 -25.56
C SER A 6 -36.02 -35.17 -26.39
N LEU A 7 -35.69 -34.82 -27.63
CA LEU A 7 -36.65 -34.20 -28.56
C LEU A 7 -37.98 -34.98 -28.71
N ALA A 8 -37.96 -36.30 -28.56
CA ALA A 8 -39.14 -37.14 -28.60
C ALA A 8 -40.09 -36.94 -27.39
N ALA A 9 -39.53 -36.56 -26.22
CA ALA A 9 -40.31 -36.27 -25.01
C ALA A 9 -41.02 -34.89 -25.11
N LEU A 10 -40.50 -33.98 -25.87
CA LEU A 10 -41.12 -32.68 -26.14
C LEU A 10 -42.38 -32.79 -27.01
N ALA A 11 -42.43 -33.78 -27.93
CA ALA A 11 -43.56 -33.98 -28.86
C ALA A 11 -44.82 -34.59 -28.20
N THR A 12 -44.71 -35.16 -26.99
CA THR A 12 -45.81 -35.82 -26.28
C THR A 12 -46.24 -35.11 -25.00
N ALA A 13 -45.60 -34.01 -24.66
CA ALA A 13 -45.90 -33.26 -23.43
C ALA A 13 -47.27 -32.57 -23.54
N LYS A 14 -48.14 -32.80 -22.55
CA LYS A 14 -49.35 -31.98 -22.41
C LYS A 14 -48.95 -30.60 -21.90
N SER A 15 -49.50 -29.56 -22.50
CA SER A 15 -49.24 -28.18 -22.10
C SER A 15 -50.51 -27.45 -21.72
N ILE A 16 -50.43 -26.55 -20.76
CA ILE A 16 -51.46 -25.61 -20.38
C ILE A 16 -50.91 -24.22 -20.33
N THR A 17 -51.75 -23.23 -20.64
CA THR A 17 -51.43 -21.82 -20.48
C THR A 17 -51.72 -21.40 -19.04
N ALA A 18 -50.77 -20.78 -18.39
CA ALA A 18 -50.89 -20.17 -17.06
C ALA A 18 -50.54 -18.68 -17.13
N LYS A 19 -51.20 -17.88 -16.32
CA LYS A 19 -50.92 -16.46 -16.20
C LYS A 19 -49.98 -16.21 -15.01
N CYS A 20 -48.93 -15.45 -15.21
CA CYS A 20 -48.01 -15.06 -14.14
C CYS A 20 -48.68 -14.05 -13.23
N GLU A 21 -48.71 -14.30 -11.93
CA GLU A 21 -49.28 -13.39 -10.93
C GLU A 21 -48.43 -12.10 -10.75
N VAL A 22 -47.13 -12.17 -11.01
CA VAL A 22 -46.19 -11.03 -10.87
C VAL A 22 -46.20 -10.18 -12.11
N HIS A 23 -46.04 -10.78 -13.30
CA HIS A 23 -45.85 -10.05 -14.57
C HIS A 23 -47.14 -9.93 -15.41
N GLY A 24 -48.18 -10.63 -15.06
CA GLY A 24 -49.47 -10.60 -15.78
C GLY A 24 -49.43 -11.21 -17.19
N ILE A 25 -48.32 -11.83 -17.60
CA ILE A 25 -48.12 -12.43 -18.90
C ILE A 25 -48.51 -13.91 -18.88
N ASP A 26 -49.00 -14.38 -20.02
CA ASP A 26 -49.31 -15.81 -20.21
C ASP A 26 -48.07 -16.60 -20.60
N TYR A 27 -47.91 -17.80 -20.02
CA TYR A 27 -46.77 -18.69 -20.29
C TYR A 27 -47.20 -20.16 -20.28
N GLN A 28 -46.39 -21.01 -20.89
CA GLN A 28 -46.69 -22.43 -21.00
C GLN A 28 -46.11 -23.23 -19.83
N LYS A 29 -46.95 -24.10 -19.23
CA LYS A 29 -46.52 -25.17 -18.32
C LYS A 29 -46.67 -26.50 -19.04
N HIS A 30 -45.68 -27.38 -18.87
CA HIS A 30 -45.62 -28.68 -19.55
C HIS A 30 -45.60 -29.80 -18.52
N ASP A 31 -46.39 -30.89 -18.84
CA ASP A 31 -46.32 -32.15 -18.11
C ASP A 31 -45.67 -33.20 -19.01
N PHE A 32 -44.42 -33.55 -18.74
CA PHE A 32 -43.63 -34.48 -19.53
C PHE A 32 -43.82 -35.94 -19.16
N PHE A 33 -44.35 -36.25 -17.94
CA PHE A 33 -44.36 -37.61 -17.43
C PHE A 33 -45.61 -37.92 -16.57
N GLY A 34 -46.67 -37.14 -16.64
CA GLY A 34 -47.86 -37.30 -15.81
C GLY A 34 -47.64 -36.97 -14.33
N ARG A 35 -46.62 -36.16 -14.02
CA ARG A 35 -46.24 -35.76 -12.65
C ARG A 35 -46.71 -34.35 -12.29
N GLY A 36 -47.48 -33.74 -13.18
CA GLY A 36 -48.02 -32.39 -13.04
C GLY A 36 -47.35 -31.36 -13.95
N TYR A 37 -48.00 -30.21 -14.09
CA TYR A 37 -47.57 -29.14 -14.99
C TYR A 37 -46.50 -28.26 -14.34
N HIS A 38 -45.35 -28.20 -14.97
CA HIS A 38 -44.21 -27.40 -14.56
C HIS A 38 -43.83 -26.37 -15.62
N GLY A 39 -43.52 -25.16 -15.23
CA GLY A 39 -43.06 -24.07 -16.07
C GLY A 39 -42.88 -22.80 -15.24
N ILE A 40 -41.97 -21.96 -15.66
CA ILE A 40 -41.67 -20.69 -15.03
C ILE A 40 -41.95 -19.59 -16.05
N CYS A 41 -42.58 -18.51 -15.63
CA CYS A 41 -42.73 -17.32 -16.43
C CYS A 41 -41.35 -16.85 -16.97
N PRO A 42 -41.23 -16.58 -18.27
CA PRO A 42 -39.93 -16.15 -18.85
C PRO A 42 -39.33 -14.93 -18.16
N GLU A 43 -40.15 -13.96 -17.73
CA GLU A 43 -39.64 -12.77 -17.03
C GLU A 43 -39.22 -13.12 -15.59
N CYS A 44 -39.98 -13.97 -14.87
CA CYS A 44 -39.52 -14.45 -13.56
C CYS A 44 -38.21 -15.25 -13.64
N ALA A 45 -38.02 -16.01 -14.73
CA ALA A 45 -36.75 -16.73 -14.95
C ALA A 45 -35.60 -15.77 -15.18
N LYS A 46 -35.78 -14.75 -16.02
CA LYS A 46 -34.78 -13.70 -16.26
C LYS A 46 -34.39 -12.92 -14.98
N GLU A 47 -35.42 -12.56 -14.21
CA GLU A 47 -35.18 -11.86 -12.91
C GLU A 47 -34.41 -12.75 -11.93
N ALA A 48 -34.79 -14.04 -11.84
CA ALA A 48 -34.09 -14.98 -10.97
C ALA A 48 -32.64 -15.21 -11.40
N ASP A 49 -32.37 -15.27 -12.70
CA ASP A 49 -31.02 -15.40 -13.26
C ASP A 49 -30.21 -14.12 -13.04
N GLN A 50 -30.84 -12.93 -13.19
CA GLN A 50 -30.20 -11.66 -12.90
C GLN A 50 -29.83 -11.54 -11.43
N ILE A 51 -30.73 -11.90 -10.51
CA ILE A 51 -30.46 -11.89 -9.06
C ILE A 51 -29.30 -12.82 -8.72
N LYS A 52 -29.23 -14.00 -9.31
CA LYS A 52 -28.15 -14.96 -9.12
C LYS A 52 -26.81 -14.39 -9.64
N PHE A 53 -26.82 -13.80 -10.85
CA PHE A 53 -25.67 -13.20 -11.46
C PHE A 53 -25.13 -12.05 -10.60
N ASP A 54 -26.01 -11.16 -10.13
CA ASP A 54 -25.63 -10.02 -9.29
C ASP A 54 -25.07 -10.49 -7.93
N ALA A 55 -25.67 -11.53 -7.34
CA ALA A 55 -25.18 -12.12 -6.10
C ALA A 55 -23.80 -12.77 -6.27
N GLU A 56 -23.57 -13.47 -7.38
CA GLU A 56 -22.27 -14.08 -7.72
C GLU A 56 -21.20 -13.01 -7.95
N GLN A 57 -21.50 -11.96 -8.72
CA GLN A 57 -20.60 -10.82 -8.93
C GLN A 57 -20.23 -10.13 -7.62
N LYS A 58 -21.21 -9.96 -6.73
CA LYS A 58 -20.97 -9.37 -5.40
C LYS A 58 -20.07 -10.26 -4.53
N ALA A 59 -20.27 -11.57 -4.57
CA ALA A 59 -19.45 -12.52 -3.84
C ALA A 59 -17.99 -12.53 -4.34
N ILE A 60 -17.78 -12.57 -5.67
CA ILE A 60 -16.45 -12.51 -6.30
C ILE A 60 -15.75 -11.21 -5.94
N LYS A 61 -16.46 -10.08 -5.97
CA LYS A 61 -15.90 -8.77 -5.61
C LYS A 61 -15.46 -8.72 -4.14
N ALA A 62 -16.30 -9.24 -3.23
CA ALA A 62 -15.98 -9.30 -1.82
C ALA A 62 -14.75 -10.20 -1.52
N GLU A 63 -14.67 -11.37 -2.16
CA GLU A 63 -13.53 -12.27 -2.03
C GLU A 63 -12.23 -11.64 -2.54
N ASN A 64 -12.29 -10.97 -3.69
CA ASN A 64 -11.14 -10.25 -4.24
C ASN A 64 -10.69 -9.11 -3.31
N GLU A 65 -11.61 -8.37 -2.70
CA GLU A 65 -11.29 -7.30 -1.75
C GLU A 65 -10.57 -7.84 -0.51
N VAL A 66 -11.07 -8.93 0.07
CA VAL A 66 -10.42 -9.61 1.19
C VAL A 66 -9.00 -10.06 0.83
N ARG A 67 -8.82 -10.67 -0.34
CA ARG A 67 -7.51 -11.12 -0.83
C ARG A 67 -6.54 -9.95 -1.02
N LEU A 68 -6.98 -8.85 -1.63
CA LEU A 68 -6.17 -7.66 -1.88
C LEU A 68 -5.77 -6.98 -0.56
N ASN A 69 -6.69 -6.90 0.40
CA ASN A 69 -6.40 -6.33 1.71
C ASN A 69 -5.35 -7.17 2.47
N LYS A 70 -5.44 -8.49 2.41
CA LYS A 70 -4.42 -9.37 3.00
C LYS A 70 -3.05 -9.16 2.36
N LEU A 71 -2.97 -9.08 1.04
CA LEU A 71 -1.72 -8.80 0.32
C LEU A 71 -1.13 -7.43 0.71
N ARG A 72 -1.98 -6.42 0.92
CA ARG A 72 -1.55 -5.12 1.42
C ARG A 72 -0.96 -5.22 2.83
N GLU A 73 -1.66 -5.90 3.74
CA GLU A 73 -1.18 -6.11 5.11
C GLU A 73 0.18 -6.82 5.15
N ASP A 74 0.36 -7.86 4.35
CA ASP A 74 1.62 -8.61 4.28
C ASP A 74 2.76 -7.71 3.75
N ARG A 75 2.49 -6.84 2.78
CA ARG A 75 3.47 -5.87 2.27
C ARG A 75 3.81 -4.79 3.32
N VAL A 76 2.84 -4.29 4.05
CA VAL A 76 3.10 -3.35 5.16
C VAL A 76 3.94 -4.02 6.25
N LYS A 77 3.66 -5.27 6.60
CA LYS A 77 4.49 -6.04 7.56
C LYS A 77 5.92 -6.23 7.05
N SER A 78 6.09 -6.53 5.76
CA SER A 78 7.42 -6.73 5.16
C SER A 78 8.19 -5.43 4.93
N SER A 79 7.56 -4.27 5.07
CA SER A 79 8.22 -2.97 4.90
C SER A 79 9.26 -2.65 5.96
N GLY A 80 9.31 -3.37 7.08
CA GLY A 80 10.22 -3.12 8.19
C GLY A 80 9.70 -2.12 9.23
N LEU A 81 8.44 -1.65 9.10
CA LEU A 81 7.84 -0.78 10.11
C LEU A 81 7.75 -1.49 11.46
N PRO A 82 8.11 -0.82 12.59
CA PRO A 82 7.86 -1.36 13.92
C PRO A 82 6.37 -1.65 14.14
N ALA A 83 6.04 -2.78 14.77
CA ALA A 83 4.66 -3.27 14.92
C ALA A 83 3.69 -2.22 15.51
N ARG A 84 4.16 -1.39 16.48
CA ARG A 84 3.35 -0.32 17.07
C ARG A 84 2.92 0.78 16.09
N PHE A 85 3.63 0.92 14.96
CA PHE A 85 3.36 1.92 13.92
C PHE A 85 2.76 1.32 12.65
N ALA A 86 2.72 0.00 12.51
CA ALA A 86 2.33 -0.69 11.28
C ALA A 86 0.95 -0.28 10.73
N LEU A 87 0.01 0.08 11.62
CA LEU A 87 -1.34 0.49 11.25
C LEU A 87 -1.56 2.01 11.30
N LYS A 88 -0.51 2.80 11.60
CA LYS A 88 -0.65 4.25 11.73
C LYS A 88 -0.83 4.91 10.36
N THR A 89 -1.84 5.78 10.28
CA THR A 89 -2.23 6.53 9.09
C THR A 89 -2.12 8.03 9.35
N PHE A 90 -2.28 8.85 8.30
CA PHE A 90 -2.35 10.30 8.46
C PHE A 90 -3.56 10.74 9.32
N SER A 91 -4.67 10.00 9.30
CA SER A 91 -5.85 10.29 10.11
C SER A 91 -5.64 10.07 11.61
N ASP A 92 -4.67 9.23 11.99
CA ASP A 92 -4.31 9.00 13.39
C ASP A 92 -3.39 10.11 13.96
N TYR A 93 -2.88 10.99 13.11
CA TYR A 93 -2.08 12.12 13.54
C TYR A 93 -2.99 13.34 13.73
N VAL A 94 -3.32 13.65 14.99
CA VAL A 94 -4.16 14.80 15.33
C VAL A 94 -3.28 16.02 15.56
N PRO A 95 -3.25 17.01 14.64
CA PRO A 95 -2.53 18.25 14.85
C PRO A 95 -3.23 19.09 15.93
N THR A 96 -2.45 19.78 16.74
CA THR A 96 -2.93 20.67 17.80
C THR A 96 -2.42 22.11 17.63
N THR A 97 -1.55 22.34 16.64
CA THR A 97 -0.99 23.65 16.29
C THR A 97 -0.99 23.84 14.78
N PRO A 98 -0.99 25.08 14.27
CA PRO A 98 -0.88 25.36 12.83
C PRO A 98 0.37 24.74 12.19
N ASP A 99 1.50 24.73 12.90
CA ASP A 99 2.75 24.14 12.37
C ASP A 99 2.64 22.61 12.20
N GLN A 100 1.94 21.94 13.12
CA GLN A 100 1.65 20.51 12.99
C GLN A 100 0.70 20.23 11.83
N GLU A 101 -0.30 21.08 11.62
CA GLU A 101 -1.24 20.98 10.50
C GLU A 101 -0.51 21.18 9.17
N HIS A 102 0.36 22.20 9.10
CA HIS A 102 1.19 22.45 7.92
C HIS A 102 2.09 21.25 7.60
N ALA A 103 2.84 20.75 8.59
CA ALA A 103 3.71 19.58 8.41
C ALA A 103 2.93 18.35 7.95
N LEU A 104 1.76 18.07 8.56
CA LEU A 104 0.86 17.00 8.15
C LEU A 104 0.40 17.17 6.69
N GLY A 105 0.02 18.40 6.31
CA GLY A 105 -0.41 18.74 4.95
C GLY A 105 0.68 18.48 3.92
N VAL A 106 1.92 18.94 4.19
CA VAL A 106 3.07 18.76 3.31
C VAL A 106 3.42 17.27 3.16
N ILE A 107 3.54 16.54 4.27
CA ILE A 107 3.94 15.12 4.25
C ILE A 107 2.87 14.24 3.61
N SER A 108 1.57 14.50 3.90
CA SER A 108 0.48 13.75 3.27
C SER A 108 0.37 14.06 1.78
N GLY A 109 0.59 15.32 1.38
CA GLY A 109 0.66 15.73 -0.03
C GLY A 109 1.79 15.03 -0.78
N TYR A 110 2.98 14.94 -0.17
CA TYR A 110 4.10 14.17 -0.72
C TYR A 110 3.72 12.71 -0.96
N ALA A 111 3.20 12.01 0.05
CA ALA A 111 2.83 10.60 -0.05
C ALA A 111 1.78 10.34 -1.15
N LYS A 112 0.75 11.20 -1.26
CA LYS A 112 -0.30 11.10 -2.28
C LYS A 112 0.20 11.32 -3.70
N ASN A 113 1.23 12.14 -3.87
CA ASN A 113 1.78 12.50 -5.19
C ASN A 113 2.93 11.60 -5.62
N THR A 114 3.67 10.99 -4.70
CA THR A 114 4.83 10.13 -5.00
C THR A 114 4.50 8.98 -5.95
N GLY A 115 3.31 8.40 -5.87
CA GLY A 115 2.87 7.35 -6.79
C GLY A 115 2.40 7.83 -8.17
N LYS A 116 2.16 9.12 -8.34
CA LYS A 116 1.66 9.72 -9.59
C LYS A 116 2.75 10.39 -10.41
N LEU A 117 3.74 10.95 -9.73
CA LEU A 117 4.87 11.63 -10.34
C LEU A 117 6.06 10.67 -10.26
N LYS A 118 6.54 10.18 -11.38
CA LYS A 118 7.80 9.42 -11.48
C LYS A 118 9.02 10.33 -11.23
N LEU A 119 8.92 11.18 -10.21
CA LEU A 119 9.97 12.11 -9.82
C LEU A 119 10.68 11.52 -8.62
N GLY A 120 11.98 11.39 -8.67
CA GLY A 120 12.86 10.96 -7.57
C GLY A 120 12.88 11.92 -6.39
N ARG A 121 11.76 12.60 -6.11
CA ARG A 121 11.64 13.65 -5.11
C ARG A 121 12.08 13.19 -3.73
N GLY A 122 13.12 13.83 -3.20
CA GLY A 122 13.59 13.62 -1.84
C GLY A 122 12.70 14.32 -0.80
N MET A 123 12.61 13.74 0.41
CA MET A 123 12.06 14.42 1.58
C MET A 123 12.99 14.27 2.77
N ILE A 124 13.24 15.38 3.48
CA ILE A 124 13.99 15.37 4.75
C ILE A 124 13.03 15.82 5.86
N ILE A 125 12.91 15.02 6.91
CA ILE A 125 12.12 15.34 8.10
C ILE A 125 13.04 15.44 9.29
N THR A 126 13.15 16.63 9.88
CA THR A 126 13.95 16.85 11.09
C THR A 126 13.06 17.25 12.28
N GLY A 127 13.57 17.09 13.48
CA GLY A 127 12.87 17.55 14.69
C GLY A 127 13.19 16.73 15.93
N THR A 128 12.77 17.21 17.09
CA THR A 128 13.04 16.59 18.38
C THR A 128 12.38 15.21 18.56
N VAL A 129 12.80 14.48 19.59
CA VAL A 129 12.24 13.17 19.92
C VAL A 129 10.77 13.31 20.36
N GLY A 130 9.90 12.42 19.88
CA GLY A 130 8.50 12.36 20.35
C GLY A 130 7.50 13.23 19.59
N VAL A 131 7.94 14.02 18.58
CA VAL A 131 7.07 14.91 17.79
C VAL A 131 6.23 14.18 16.73
N GLY A 132 6.46 12.87 16.51
CA GLY A 132 5.65 12.07 15.60
C GLY A 132 6.29 11.73 14.24
N LYS A 133 7.61 11.94 14.05
CA LYS A 133 8.31 11.64 12.77
C LYS A 133 8.09 10.19 12.30
N THR A 134 8.34 9.21 13.17
CA THR A 134 8.13 7.79 12.84
C THR A 134 6.66 7.45 12.59
N HIS A 135 5.72 8.14 13.26
CA HIS A 135 4.29 8.00 12.96
C HIS A 135 3.99 8.45 11.53
N LEU A 136 4.48 9.62 11.13
CA LEU A 136 4.26 10.13 9.77
C LEU A 136 5.00 9.30 8.72
N ALA A 137 6.18 8.74 9.05
CA ALA A 137 6.85 7.75 8.19
C ALA A 137 5.98 6.53 7.92
N ALA A 138 5.35 5.98 8.97
CA ALA A 138 4.42 4.86 8.84
C ALA A 138 3.18 5.25 8.03
N ALA A 139 2.65 6.45 8.23
CA ALA A 139 1.53 6.97 7.45
C ALA A 139 1.87 7.10 5.95
N ILE A 140 3.10 7.53 5.60
CA ILE A 140 3.58 7.53 4.20
C ILE A 140 3.51 6.11 3.63
N ILE A 141 4.09 5.12 4.30
CA ILE A 141 4.10 3.72 3.83
C ILE A 141 2.69 3.18 3.65
N ASN A 142 1.81 3.42 4.64
CA ASN A 142 0.41 3.00 4.57
C ASN A 142 -0.37 3.69 3.45
N GLU A 143 -0.01 4.94 3.10
CA GLU A 143 -0.63 5.67 1.99
C GLU A 143 -0.20 5.15 0.63
N ILE A 144 1.07 4.78 0.45
CA ILE A 144 1.61 4.36 -0.85
C ILE A 144 1.40 2.88 -1.15
N ILE A 145 1.34 2.01 -0.14
CA ILE A 145 1.01 0.59 -0.33
C ILE A 145 -0.50 0.44 -0.44
N LYS A 146 -1.01 0.43 -1.67
CA LYS A 146 -2.44 0.20 -1.96
C LYS A 146 -2.71 -1.28 -2.24
N PRO A 147 -3.95 -1.75 -2.06
CA PRO A 147 -4.30 -3.15 -2.37
C PRO A 147 -4.00 -3.55 -3.82
N ASP A 148 -4.17 -2.63 -4.75
CA ASP A 148 -4.13 -2.82 -6.20
C ASP A 148 -2.78 -2.51 -6.85
N ASN A 149 -1.76 -2.08 -6.08
CA ASN A 149 -0.44 -1.78 -6.61
C ASN A 149 0.62 -2.77 -6.14
N SER A 150 1.79 -2.78 -6.81
CA SER A 150 2.94 -3.61 -6.48
C SER A 150 4.09 -2.82 -5.84
N VAL A 151 3.79 -1.70 -5.18
CA VAL A 151 4.79 -0.84 -4.56
C VAL A 151 5.52 -1.60 -3.45
N ASN A 152 6.85 -1.62 -3.54
CA ASN A 152 7.76 -2.12 -2.51
C ASN A 152 8.31 -0.93 -1.72
N ALA A 153 7.83 -0.73 -0.49
CA ALA A 153 8.31 0.31 0.39
C ALA A 153 9.14 -0.30 1.53
N ILE A 154 10.27 0.32 1.84
CA ILE A 154 11.15 -0.10 2.93
C ILE A 154 11.28 1.06 3.93
N TYR A 155 11.03 0.75 5.20
CA TYR A 155 11.40 1.54 6.36
C TYR A 155 12.54 0.86 7.09
N ILE A 156 13.59 1.59 7.41
CA ILE A 156 14.74 1.08 8.15
C ILE A 156 15.41 2.21 8.93
N THR A 157 15.97 1.90 10.10
CA THR A 157 16.87 2.85 10.75
C THR A 157 18.21 2.86 10.02
N PHE A 158 18.90 3.99 10.05
CA PHE A 158 20.22 4.09 9.43
C PHE A 158 21.18 3.02 9.97
N SER A 159 21.23 2.86 11.28
CA SER A 159 22.11 1.88 11.94
C SER A 159 21.80 0.43 11.52
N ASP A 160 20.52 0.09 11.38
CA ASP A 160 20.13 -1.26 10.93
C ASP A 160 20.46 -1.49 9.45
N MET A 161 20.28 -0.48 8.61
CA MET A 161 20.67 -0.55 7.19
C MET A 161 22.16 -0.85 7.05
N ILE A 162 23.00 -0.08 7.72
CA ILE A 162 24.45 -0.27 7.69
C ILE A 162 24.85 -1.63 8.26
N ARG A 163 24.28 -2.02 9.40
CA ARG A 163 24.53 -3.34 10.01
C ARG A 163 24.14 -4.46 9.05
N HIS A 164 23.01 -4.33 8.35
CA HIS A 164 22.57 -5.32 7.40
C HIS A 164 23.51 -5.38 6.19
N ILE A 165 23.94 -4.25 5.61
CA ILE A 165 24.89 -4.23 4.50
C ILE A 165 26.23 -4.89 4.93
N ARG A 166 26.74 -4.56 6.11
CA ARG A 166 27.99 -5.13 6.65
C ARG A 166 27.87 -6.62 7.04
N SER A 167 26.67 -7.17 7.18
CA SER A 167 26.52 -8.60 7.45
C SER A 167 27.13 -9.47 6.33
N ALA A 168 27.16 -8.97 5.10
CA ALA A 168 27.84 -9.61 3.98
C ALA A 168 29.36 -9.83 4.22
N TRP A 169 29.98 -9.01 5.05
CA TRP A 169 31.43 -9.18 5.36
C TRP A 169 31.71 -10.38 6.26
N ARG A 170 30.69 -10.82 7.00
CA ARG A 170 30.78 -11.98 7.90
C ARG A 170 30.28 -13.27 7.26
N ASP A 171 29.32 -13.14 6.36
CA ASP A 171 28.71 -14.27 5.64
C ASP A 171 28.99 -14.14 4.14
N ARG A 172 29.95 -14.93 3.67
CA ARG A 172 30.37 -14.97 2.26
C ARG A 172 29.28 -15.48 1.29
N SER A 173 28.18 -16.02 1.81
CA SER A 173 27.03 -16.42 0.99
C SER A 173 26.17 -15.23 0.57
N VAL A 174 26.33 -14.07 1.20
CA VAL A 174 25.58 -12.85 0.94
C VAL A 174 26.50 -11.82 0.28
N ASP A 175 26.10 -11.32 -0.87
CA ASP A 175 26.84 -10.28 -1.59
C ASP A 175 26.43 -8.89 -1.08
N GLU A 176 27.40 -8.07 -0.68
CA GLU A 176 27.18 -6.67 -0.22
C GLU A 176 26.42 -5.85 -1.27
N GLN A 177 26.77 -6.04 -2.54
CA GLN A 177 26.14 -5.35 -3.65
C GLN A 177 24.64 -5.70 -3.79
N SER A 178 24.28 -6.93 -3.48
CA SER A 178 22.88 -7.37 -3.48
C SER A 178 22.07 -6.68 -2.36
N LEU A 179 22.69 -6.49 -1.19
CA LEU A 179 22.06 -5.79 -0.06
C LEU A 179 21.91 -4.28 -0.35
N ILE A 180 22.93 -3.65 -0.92
CA ILE A 180 22.83 -2.26 -1.39
C ILE A 180 21.71 -2.14 -2.43
N THR A 181 21.65 -3.06 -3.40
CA THR A 181 20.62 -3.08 -4.44
C THR A 181 19.23 -3.24 -3.86
N LYS A 182 19.04 -4.06 -2.83
CA LYS A 182 17.75 -4.20 -2.12
C LYS A 182 17.19 -2.86 -1.66
N TYR A 183 18.01 -2.01 -1.02
CA TYR A 183 17.59 -0.68 -0.59
C TYR A 183 17.49 0.31 -1.75
N ALA A 184 18.44 0.21 -2.67
CA ALA A 184 18.48 1.09 -3.83
C ALA A 184 17.28 0.92 -4.77
N SER A 185 16.75 -0.29 -4.94
CA SER A 185 15.64 -0.59 -5.86
C SER A 185 14.24 -0.51 -5.23
N ALA A 186 14.13 -0.25 -3.92
CA ALA A 186 12.83 -0.07 -3.29
C ALA A 186 12.07 1.09 -3.93
N SER A 187 10.78 0.91 -4.24
CA SER A 187 9.92 1.96 -4.82
C SER A 187 9.84 3.19 -3.92
N MET A 188 9.93 2.99 -2.59
CA MET A 188 10.07 4.03 -1.57
C MET A 188 11.06 3.54 -0.52
N LEU A 189 12.03 4.36 -0.15
CA LEU A 189 12.92 4.10 0.97
C LEU A 189 12.77 5.19 2.02
N ILE A 190 12.52 4.79 3.27
CA ILE A 190 12.52 5.68 4.43
C ILE A 190 13.67 5.25 5.34
N ILE A 191 14.62 6.14 5.55
CA ILE A 191 15.76 5.94 6.46
C ILE A 191 15.53 6.80 7.68
N ASP A 192 15.30 6.19 8.83
CA ASP A 192 15.03 6.87 10.09
C ASP A 192 16.24 6.86 11.03
N GLU A 193 16.23 7.71 12.04
CA GLU A 193 17.25 7.84 13.08
C GLU A 193 18.64 8.19 12.54
N ILE A 194 18.73 8.99 11.47
CA ILE A 194 20.02 9.47 10.95
C ILE A 194 20.64 10.43 11.98
N GLY A 195 21.90 10.19 12.31
CA GLY A 195 22.67 11.00 13.30
C GLY A 195 22.82 10.36 14.66
N VAL A 196 22.10 9.25 14.95
CA VAL A 196 22.32 8.46 16.16
C VAL A 196 23.47 7.49 15.89
N GLN A 197 24.61 7.71 16.56
CA GLN A 197 25.83 6.87 16.45
C GLN A 197 26.48 6.82 15.05
N PHE A 198 26.54 7.94 14.37
CA PHE A 198 27.35 8.10 13.18
C PHE A 198 28.83 8.10 13.53
N GLY A 199 29.67 7.28 12.90
CA GLY A 199 31.04 7.20 13.35
C GLY A 199 32.12 6.83 12.35
N SER A 200 31.84 6.32 11.16
CA SER A 200 32.91 5.93 10.25
C SER A 200 32.71 6.37 8.81
N GLU A 201 33.81 6.75 8.12
CA GLU A 201 33.78 7.05 6.69
C GLU A 201 33.15 5.92 5.86
N SER A 202 33.35 4.67 6.25
CA SER A 202 32.78 3.52 5.55
C SER A 202 31.25 3.45 5.63
N GLU A 203 30.61 3.99 6.67
CA GLU A 203 29.14 4.09 6.76
C GLU A 203 28.59 5.10 5.77
N MET A 204 29.32 6.22 5.63
CA MET A 204 28.96 7.23 4.64
C MET A 204 29.11 6.74 3.21
N VAL A 205 30.14 5.94 2.91
CA VAL A 205 30.31 5.33 1.58
C VAL A 205 29.10 4.44 1.26
N GLN A 206 28.67 3.57 2.18
CA GLN A 206 27.51 2.69 1.97
C GLN A 206 26.21 3.48 1.80
N MET A 207 26.00 4.53 2.61
CA MET A 207 24.86 5.43 2.45
C MET A 207 24.89 6.12 1.09
N PHE A 208 26.06 6.62 0.68
CA PHE A 208 26.25 7.27 -0.60
C PHE A 208 25.95 6.33 -1.77
N ASP A 209 26.38 5.07 -1.71
CA ASP A 209 26.12 4.07 -2.76
C ASP A 209 24.63 3.80 -2.92
N VAL A 210 23.89 3.64 -1.82
CA VAL A 210 22.44 3.50 -1.85
C VAL A 210 21.79 4.74 -2.46
N MET A 211 22.15 5.94 -1.97
CA MET A 211 21.54 7.19 -2.42
C MET A 211 21.89 7.51 -3.88
N ASN A 212 23.11 7.20 -4.33
CA ASN A 212 23.55 7.42 -5.69
C ASN A 212 22.75 6.58 -6.70
N LYS A 213 22.52 5.31 -6.40
CA LYS A 213 21.69 4.44 -7.24
C LYS A 213 20.25 4.90 -7.28
N ARG A 214 19.67 5.26 -6.13
CA ARG A 214 18.29 5.74 -6.05
C ARG A 214 18.08 7.03 -6.84
N TYR A 215 19.04 7.95 -6.72
CA TYR A 215 19.05 9.18 -7.52
C TYR A 215 19.09 8.89 -9.02
N GLY A 216 19.96 7.99 -9.49
CA GLY A 216 20.03 7.60 -10.89
C GLY A 216 18.76 6.95 -11.44
N GLU A 217 18.02 6.24 -10.59
CA GLU A 217 16.76 5.58 -10.93
C GLU A 217 15.52 6.46 -10.63
N MET A 218 15.72 7.70 -10.21
CA MET A 218 14.66 8.65 -9.83
C MET A 218 13.68 8.06 -8.80
N LEU A 219 14.20 7.36 -7.78
CA LEU A 219 13.40 6.70 -6.75
C LEU A 219 13.25 7.59 -5.51
N PRO A 220 12.03 7.86 -5.04
CA PRO A 220 11.76 8.74 -3.92
C PRO A 220 12.33 8.20 -2.61
N THR A 221 12.98 9.08 -1.85
CA THR A 221 13.65 8.76 -0.59
C THR A 221 13.23 9.73 0.51
N VAL A 222 12.96 9.22 1.71
CA VAL A 222 12.69 10.03 2.90
C VAL A 222 13.80 9.80 3.92
N LEU A 223 14.43 10.88 4.35
CA LEU A 223 15.44 10.88 5.41
C LEU A 223 14.86 11.50 6.67
N ILE A 224 15.00 10.83 7.81
CA ILE A 224 14.46 11.28 9.10
C ILE A 224 15.59 11.38 10.12
N SER A 225 15.64 12.52 10.82
CA SER A 225 16.68 12.81 11.80
C SER A 225 16.15 13.53 13.03
N ASN A 226 16.80 13.32 14.16
CA ASN A 226 16.64 14.14 15.36
C ASN A 226 17.60 15.35 15.39
N LEU A 227 18.55 15.40 14.47
CA LEU A 227 19.48 16.52 14.36
C LEU A 227 18.79 17.74 13.73
N PRO A 228 19.21 18.95 14.10
CA PRO A 228 18.91 20.15 13.33
C PRO A 228 19.39 20.02 11.87
N MET A 229 18.76 20.74 10.96
CA MET A 229 19.06 20.64 9.53
C MET A 229 20.54 20.89 9.21
N ASP A 230 21.14 21.88 9.86
CA ASP A 230 22.54 22.25 9.62
C ASP A 230 23.51 21.14 10.03
N GLU A 231 23.27 20.51 11.18
CA GLU A 231 24.05 19.36 11.64
C GLU A 231 23.86 18.15 10.73
N LEU A 232 22.62 17.91 10.27
CA LEU A 232 22.33 16.84 9.33
C LEU A 232 23.02 17.08 7.97
N CYS A 233 23.03 18.31 7.46
CA CYS A 233 23.74 18.66 6.24
C CYS A 233 25.25 18.41 6.37
N ASN A 234 25.85 18.84 7.47
CA ASN A 234 27.27 18.60 7.75
C ASN A 234 27.60 17.10 7.82
N LEU A 235 26.70 16.31 8.39
CA LEU A 235 26.85 14.87 8.55
C LEU A 235 26.76 14.11 7.23
N LEU A 236 25.74 14.40 6.43
CA LEU A 236 25.45 13.69 5.16
C LEU A 236 26.36 14.19 4.01
N GLY A 237 26.87 15.42 4.13
CA GLY A 237 27.65 16.09 3.11
C GLY A 237 26.82 16.62 1.93
N ASP A 238 27.41 17.59 1.24
CA ASP A 238 26.72 18.35 0.18
C ASP A 238 26.14 17.47 -0.92
N ARG A 239 26.85 16.41 -1.32
CA ARG A 239 26.41 15.54 -2.41
C ARG A 239 25.08 14.82 -2.17
N ILE A 240 24.84 14.35 -0.94
CA ILE A 240 23.56 13.70 -0.60
C ILE A 240 22.48 14.77 -0.48
N ILE A 241 22.80 15.89 0.16
CA ILE A 241 21.84 16.98 0.37
C ILE A 241 21.39 17.60 -0.95
N ASP A 242 22.31 17.84 -1.88
CA ASP A 242 21.96 18.38 -3.20
C ASP A 242 20.99 17.47 -3.96
N ARG A 243 21.24 16.14 -3.96
CA ARG A 243 20.34 15.16 -4.56
C ARG A 243 18.97 15.11 -3.89
N MET A 244 18.91 15.31 -2.57
CA MET A 244 17.65 15.38 -1.84
C MET A 244 16.87 16.66 -2.12
N ARG A 245 17.52 17.73 -2.60
CA ARG A 245 16.91 19.01 -2.96
C ARG A 245 16.47 19.08 -4.42
N GLU A 246 17.05 18.28 -5.30
CA GLU A 246 16.65 18.24 -6.71
C GLU A 246 15.17 17.81 -6.86
N ASP A 247 14.59 18.10 -8.01
CA ASP A 247 13.19 17.77 -8.37
C ASP A 247 12.17 18.28 -7.33
N ASP A 248 12.36 19.50 -6.80
CA ASP A 248 11.54 20.09 -5.75
C ASP A 248 11.56 19.31 -4.43
N GLY A 249 12.73 18.82 -4.03
CA GLY A 249 12.92 18.16 -2.74
C GLY A 249 12.36 18.94 -1.56
N ILE A 250 11.78 18.25 -0.60
CA ILE A 250 11.02 18.83 0.50
C ILE A 250 11.77 18.67 1.81
N ALA A 251 11.90 19.77 2.58
CA ALA A 251 12.37 19.73 3.96
C ALA A 251 11.22 20.12 4.91
N VAL A 252 10.99 19.28 5.92
CA VAL A 252 9.99 19.54 6.96
C VAL A 252 10.66 19.51 8.31
N ARG A 253 10.50 20.63 9.05
CA ARG A 253 10.98 20.74 10.41
C ARG A 253 9.81 20.57 11.38
N MET A 254 10.00 19.69 12.36
CA MET A 254 8.96 19.32 13.35
C MET A 254 9.46 19.74 14.75
N ASP A 255 9.37 21.03 15.05
CA ASP A 255 9.90 21.65 16.28
C ASP A 255 8.75 22.04 17.23
N TRP A 256 8.14 21.05 17.86
CA TRP A 256 7.14 21.25 18.90
C TRP A 256 7.37 20.30 20.07
N GLU A 257 6.63 20.50 21.13
CA GLU A 257 6.74 19.65 22.32
C GLU A 257 6.37 18.18 22.04
N SER A 258 7.09 17.30 22.73
CA SER A 258 6.88 15.86 22.59
C SER A 258 5.47 15.45 23.06
N LYS A 259 4.71 14.78 22.22
CA LYS A 259 3.41 14.17 22.61
C LYS A 259 3.54 13.02 23.62
N ARG A 260 4.77 12.56 23.91
CA ARG A 260 5.02 11.51 24.92
C ARG A 260 5.08 12.05 26.34
N SER A 261 5.26 13.37 26.50
CA SER A 261 5.35 14.03 27.82
C SER A 261 3.97 14.44 28.38
N ALA A 262 2.91 14.28 27.61
CA ALA A 262 1.55 14.70 27.97
C ALA A 262 0.65 13.54 28.42
N SER A 263 1.22 12.36 28.73
CA SER A 263 0.49 11.18 29.23
C SER A 263 0.98 10.75 30.61
#